data_eecba6155827d0ab115f104f54f367c1
#
_entry.id   eecba6155827d0ab115f104f54f367c1
#
_cell.length_a   1.000
_cell.length_b   1.000
_cell.length_c   1.000
_cell.angle_alpha   90.00
_cell.angle_beta   90.00
_cell.angle_gamma   90.00
#
_symmetry.space_group_name_H-M   'P 1'
#
loop_
_entity.id
_entity.type
_entity.pdbx_description
1 polymer ?
#
loop_
_entity_poly.entity_id
_entity_poly.type
_entity_poly.pdbx_seq_one_letter_code
_entity_poly.pdbx_strand_id
1 'polypeptide(L)'
;MIAPEPFFEPRGTPFSEYHRIRALLELGHTVDLVTYPFGSDVSLAGLRVFRCLRPPFVHEVRIGPSLAKIPLDLTLTLTAIRRAFSERYDVVHSHEEGSFIGIVLAAVLRVPHLYDMHSSLPQQLTNFAFSRSRLLHAAFAWMERLVIRRSRAVIVIGPNSIADWRA
;
A
#
# COMPACT_ATOMS: atom_id res chain seq x y z
N MET A 1 -5.74 -2.66 6.54
CA MET A 1 -4.98 -1.74 5.66
C MET A 1 -3.64 -2.37 5.33
N ILE A 2 -3.13 -2.21 4.10
CA ILE A 2 -1.84 -2.77 3.65
C ILE A 2 -1.00 -1.61 3.11
N ALA A 3 0.12 -1.31 3.77
CA ALA A 3 0.99 -0.19 3.42
C ALA A 3 2.46 -0.63 3.35
N PRO A 4 3.04 -0.78 2.14
CA PRO A 4 4.42 -1.19 1.94
C PRO A 4 5.40 -0.04 2.21
N GLU A 5 5.38 0.47 3.42
CA GLU A 5 6.17 1.61 3.87
C GLU A 5 6.56 1.51 5.34
N PRO A 6 7.58 2.27 5.80
CA PRO A 6 7.93 2.34 7.21
C PRO A 6 6.95 3.23 7.97
N PHE A 7 5.99 2.64 8.64
CA PHE A 7 5.03 3.33 9.49
C PHE A 7 5.51 3.35 10.95
N PHE A 8 5.52 4.44 11.68
CA PHE A 8 5.27 5.80 11.29
C PHE A 8 6.60 6.55 11.12
N GLU A 9 6.76 7.22 9.97
CA GLU A 9 7.79 8.24 9.78
C GLU A 9 7.11 9.58 9.49
N PRO A 10 7.52 10.72 10.08
CA PRO A 10 6.85 12.01 9.92
C PRO A 10 7.18 12.67 8.57
N ARG A 11 7.04 11.92 7.48
CA ARG A 11 7.32 12.39 6.11
C ARG A 11 6.49 11.63 5.07
N GLY A 12 6.15 12.31 3.98
CA GLY A 12 5.58 11.70 2.78
C GLY A 12 4.34 10.85 3.04
N THR A 13 4.30 9.67 2.42
CA THR A 13 3.18 8.72 2.47
C THR A 13 2.84 8.26 3.89
N PRO A 14 3.81 7.85 4.75
CA PRO A 14 3.51 7.46 6.13
C PRO A 14 2.78 8.53 6.95
N PHE A 15 3.08 9.80 6.72
CA PHE A 15 2.42 10.91 7.39
C PHE A 15 0.96 11.07 6.92
N SER A 16 0.73 10.98 5.62
CA SER A 16 -0.61 11.02 5.04
C SER A 16 -1.46 9.84 5.52
N GLU A 17 -0.88 8.65 5.57
CA GLU A 17 -1.52 7.45 6.07
C GLU A 17 -1.92 7.57 7.54
N TYR A 18 -1.05 8.11 8.39
CA TYR A 18 -1.35 8.37 9.79
C TYR A 18 -2.61 9.22 9.97
N HIS A 19 -2.71 10.33 9.24
CA HIS A 19 -3.89 11.21 9.34
C HIS A 19 -5.15 10.55 8.81
N ARG A 20 -5.03 9.71 7.80
CA ARG A 20 -6.16 8.93 7.27
C ARG A 20 -6.63 7.87 8.26
N ILE A 21 -5.69 7.17 8.90
CA ILE A 21 -6.02 6.23 9.97
C ILE A 21 -6.72 6.97 11.11
N ARG A 22 -6.20 8.11 11.55
CA ARG A 22 -6.86 8.91 12.58
C ARG A 22 -8.31 9.25 12.22
N ALA A 23 -8.53 9.74 11.01
CA ALA A 23 -9.89 10.08 10.55
C ALA A 23 -10.82 8.86 10.57
N LEU A 24 -10.35 7.69 10.16
CA LEU A 24 -11.13 6.46 10.23
C LEU A 24 -11.47 6.07 11.68
N LEU A 25 -10.51 6.19 12.61
CA LEU A 25 -10.72 5.91 14.02
C LEU A 25 -11.71 6.91 14.65
N GLU A 26 -11.61 8.20 14.31
CA GLU A 26 -12.55 9.25 14.75
C GLU A 26 -13.98 9.01 14.24
N LEU A 27 -14.12 8.34 13.08
CA LEU A 27 -15.40 7.88 12.54
C LEU A 27 -15.92 6.58 13.18
N GLY A 28 -15.21 6.03 14.16
CA GLY A 28 -15.60 4.83 14.89
C GLY A 28 -15.18 3.50 14.24
N HIS A 29 -14.35 3.54 13.18
CA HIS A 29 -13.79 2.33 12.59
C HIS A 29 -12.60 1.80 13.39
N THR A 30 -12.28 0.52 13.23
CA THR A 30 -11.03 -0.08 13.70
C THR A 30 -10.14 -0.40 12.52
N VAL A 31 -8.83 -0.25 12.69
CA VAL A 31 -7.85 -0.44 11.63
C VAL A 31 -6.77 -1.44 12.04
N ASP A 32 -6.62 -2.49 11.26
CA ASP A 32 -5.44 -3.36 11.26
C ASP A 32 -4.52 -2.91 10.14
N LEU A 33 -3.34 -2.41 10.50
CA LEU A 33 -2.33 -1.97 9.56
C LEU A 33 -1.23 -3.02 9.42
N VAL A 34 -1.05 -3.54 8.22
CA VAL A 34 0.10 -4.38 7.86
C VAL A 34 1.12 -3.52 7.13
N THR A 35 2.34 -3.45 7.67
CA THR A 35 3.37 -2.51 7.20
C THR A 35 4.77 -3.11 7.30
N TYR A 36 5.78 -2.41 6.77
CA TYR A 36 7.18 -2.80 6.87
C TYR A 36 7.70 -2.80 8.32
N PRO A 37 8.82 -3.51 8.61
CA PRO A 37 9.35 -3.66 9.97
C PRO A 37 10.12 -2.44 10.48
N PHE A 38 9.92 -1.29 9.88
CA PHE A 38 10.61 -0.03 10.18
C PHE A 38 9.61 1.04 10.59
N GLY A 39 10.13 2.14 11.11
CA GLY A 39 9.34 3.29 11.59
C GLY A 39 9.09 3.26 13.08
N SER A 40 8.47 4.31 13.60
CA SER A 40 8.20 4.50 15.02
C SER A 40 6.91 3.81 15.46
N ASP A 41 6.81 3.48 16.72
CA ASP A 41 5.58 2.95 17.28
C ASP A 41 4.56 4.06 17.51
N VAL A 42 3.33 3.79 17.12
CA VAL A 42 2.18 4.68 17.31
C VAL A 42 1.09 3.92 18.02
N SER A 43 0.60 4.50 19.11
CA SER A 43 -0.52 3.97 19.89
C SER A 43 -1.75 4.87 19.66
N LEU A 44 -2.74 4.33 18.96
CA LEU A 44 -4.06 4.95 18.78
C LEU A 44 -5.14 3.93 19.14
N ALA A 45 -6.14 4.37 19.89
CA ALA A 45 -7.27 3.50 20.23
C ALA A 45 -8.00 3.04 18.96
N GLY A 46 -8.11 1.73 18.75
CA GLY A 46 -8.69 1.13 17.56
C GLY A 46 -7.71 0.84 16.42
N LEU A 47 -6.42 1.19 16.55
CA LEU A 47 -5.36 0.81 15.63
C LEU A 47 -4.56 -0.37 16.18
N ARG A 48 -4.36 -1.39 15.33
CA ARG A 48 -3.39 -2.47 15.57
C ARG A 48 -2.38 -2.48 14.43
N VAL A 49 -1.09 -2.37 14.74
CA VAL A 49 0.00 -2.36 13.75
C VAL A 49 0.66 -3.73 13.71
N PHE A 50 0.72 -4.32 12.53
CA PHE A 50 1.36 -5.61 12.25
C PHE A 50 2.55 -5.40 11.32
N ARG A 51 3.74 -5.34 11.89
CA ARG A 51 4.97 -5.23 11.13
C ARG A 51 5.34 -6.58 10.55
N CYS A 52 5.67 -6.62 9.26
CA CYS A 52 6.14 -7.85 8.62
C CYS A 52 7.56 -8.24 9.12
N LEU A 53 7.96 -9.48 8.85
CA LEU A 53 9.29 -9.92 9.22
C LEU A 53 10.37 -9.11 8.49
N ARG A 54 11.41 -8.73 9.25
CA ARG A 54 12.59 -8.05 8.71
C ARG A 54 13.58 -9.09 8.17
N PRO A 55 13.85 -9.12 6.86
CA PRO A 55 14.92 -9.95 6.34
C PRO A 55 16.28 -9.48 6.90
N PRO A 56 17.17 -10.39 7.32
CA PRO A 56 18.39 -10.03 8.06
C PRO A 56 19.38 -9.14 7.28
N PHE A 57 19.29 -9.15 5.94
CA PHE A 57 20.12 -8.35 5.05
C PHE A 57 19.49 -7.00 4.66
N VAL A 58 18.27 -6.68 5.14
CA VAL A 58 17.62 -5.41 4.87
C VAL A 58 17.67 -4.52 6.12
N HIS A 59 18.44 -3.44 6.04
CA HIS A 59 18.68 -2.53 7.17
C HIS A 59 17.85 -1.26 7.08
N GLU A 60 17.48 -0.83 5.88
CA GLU A 60 16.71 0.39 5.62
C GLU A 60 15.80 0.24 4.39
N VAL A 61 14.81 1.09 4.28
CA VAL A 61 13.95 1.19 3.10
C VAL A 61 14.20 2.51 2.40
N ARG A 62 14.63 2.43 1.14
CA ARG A 62 14.80 3.62 0.29
C ARG A 62 13.47 4.07 -0.29
N ILE A 63 13.33 5.37 -0.48
CA ILE A 63 12.18 5.95 -1.18
C ILE A 63 12.23 5.53 -2.65
N GLY A 64 11.09 5.11 -3.19
CA GLY A 64 10.95 4.67 -4.57
C GLY A 64 11.24 3.19 -4.80
N PRO A 65 11.21 2.74 -6.06
CA PRO A 65 11.47 1.35 -6.44
C PRO A 65 12.86 0.90 -6.03
N SER A 66 12.97 -0.27 -5.42
CA SER A 66 14.25 -0.84 -4.97
C SER A 66 14.16 -2.36 -4.94
N LEU A 67 15.24 -3.05 -5.37
CA LEU A 67 15.32 -4.52 -5.27
C LEU A 67 15.27 -4.99 -3.80
N ALA A 68 15.72 -4.16 -2.86
CA ALA A 68 15.63 -4.45 -1.43
C ALA A 68 14.19 -4.53 -0.91
N LYS A 69 13.20 -3.96 -1.63
CA LYS A 69 11.79 -4.08 -1.31
C LYS A 69 11.22 -5.46 -1.62
N ILE A 70 11.75 -6.20 -2.60
CA ILE A 70 11.21 -7.51 -3.00
C ILE A 70 11.07 -8.48 -1.81
N PRO A 71 12.12 -8.73 -1.00
CA PRO A 71 11.99 -9.60 0.17
C PRO A 71 11.06 -9.00 1.26
N LEU A 72 10.98 -7.68 1.38
CA LEU A 72 10.04 -7.01 2.28
C LEU A 72 8.59 -7.19 1.81
N ASP A 73 8.32 -7.03 0.52
CA ASP A 73 7.00 -7.23 -0.07
C ASP A 73 6.53 -8.68 0.08
N LEU A 74 7.46 -9.64 -0.02
CA LEU A 74 7.14 -11.05 0.24
C LEU A 74 6.71 -11.27 1.70
N THR A 75 7.46 -10.74 2.67
CA THR A 75 7.13 -10.88 4.08
C THR A 75 5.88 -10.09 4.46
N LEU A 76 5.66 -8.92 3.84
CA LEU A 76 4.44 -8.13 3.95
C LEU A 76 3.23 -8.92 3.42
N THR A 77 3.37 -9.54 2.24
CA THR A 77 2.33 -10.38 1.64
C THR A 77 1.93 -11.53 2.56
N LEU A 78 2.90 -12.26 3.09
CA LEU A 78 2.65 -13.36 4.02
C LEU A 78 1.94 -12.89 5.29
N THR A 79 2.35 -11.73 5.82
CA THR A 79 1.71 -11.12 6.99
C THR A 79 0.28 -10.68 6.67
N ALA A 80 0.05 -10.05 5.52
CA ALA A 80 -1.28 -9.64 5.08
C ALA A 80 -2.21 -10.85 4.87
N ILE A 81 -1.74 -11.91 4.24
CA ILE A 81 -2.49 -13.16 4.07
C ILE A 81 -2.86 -13.75 5.44
N ARG A 82 -1.88 -13.89 6.34
CA ARG A 82 -2.12 -14.43 7.68
C ARG A 82 -3.18 -13.61 8.43
N ARG A 83 -3.11 -12.28 8.36
CA ARG A 83 -4.09 -11.40 9.01
C ARG A 83 -5.46 -11.50 8.36
N ALA A 84 -5.53 -11.53 7.04
CA ALA A 84 -6.76 -11.64 6.29
C ALA A 84 -7.62 -12.86 6.69
N PHE A 85 -6.99 -13.96 7.08
CA PHE A 85 -7.68 -15.18 7.51
C PHE A 85 -7.81 -15.35 9.03
N SER A 86 -7.24 -14.47 9.84
CA SER A 86 -7.35 -14.55 11.30
C SER A 86 -8.49 -13.74 11.89
N GLU A 87 -9.05 -12.81 11.13
CA GLU A 87 -10.11 -11.90 11.56
C GLU A 87 -11.11 -11.68 10.42
N ARG A 88 -12.27 -11.12 10.74
CA ARG A 88 -13.21 -10.65 9.73
C ARG A 88 -12.99 -9.18 9.44
N TYR A 89 -12.92 -8.85 8.17
CA TYR A 89 -12.75 -7.48 7.69
C TYR A 89 -13.90 -7.09 6.77
N ASP A 90 -14.34 -5.84 6.86
CA ASP A 90 -15.39 -5.28 6.02
C ASP A 90 -14.82 -4.62 4.74
N VAL A 91 -13.56 -4.20 4.79
CA VAL A 91 -12.87 -3.50 3.70
C VAL A 91 -11.39 -3.90 3.69
N VAL A 92 -10.83 -4.07 2.51
CA VAL A 92 -9.38 -4.08 2.29
C VAL A 92 -8.98 -2.73 1.71
N HIS A 93 -8.11 -1.99 2.42
CA HIS A 93 -7.56 -0.73 1.99
C HIS A 93 -6.06 -0.90 1.76
N SER A 94 -5.55 -0.50 0.60
CA SER A 94 -4.14 -0.68 0.26
C SER A 94 -3.53 0.56 -0.39
N HIS A 95 -2.23 0.73 -0.13
CA HIS A 95 -1.42 1.82 -0.65
C HIS A 95 -0.47 1.30 -1.72
N GLU A 96 -0.25 2.10 -2.75
CA GLU A 96 0.74 1.90 -3.80
C GLU A 96 0.86 0.43 -4.28
N GLU A 97 2.07 -0.17 -4.26
CA GLU A 97 2.31 -1.57 -4.68
C GLU A 97 1.59 -2.61 -3.80
N GLY A 98 1.22 -2.27 -2.58
CA GLY A 98 0.37 -3.11 -1.72
C GLY A 98 -1.02 -3.37 -2.30
N SER A 99 -1.43 -2.58 -3.30
CA SER A 99 -2.70 -2.73 -3.99
C SER A 99 -2.81 -4.04 -4.79
N PHE A 100 -1.69 -4.59 -5.26
CA PHE A 100 -1.69 -5.87 -5.97
C PHE A 100 -2.12 -7.02 -5.05
N ILE A 101 -1.65 -6.99 -3.82
CA ILE A 101 -2.09 -7.95 -2.78
C ILE A 101 -3.51 -7.62 -2.36
N GLY A 102 -3.82 -6.33 -2.21
CA GLY A 102 -5.10 -5.82 -1.76
C GLY A 102 -6.28 -6.29 -2.62
N ILE A 103 -6.19 -6.20 -3.96
CA ILE A 103 -7.26 -6.67 -4.85
C ILE A 103 -7.49 -8.17 -4.77
N VAL A 104 -6.42 -8.96 -4.58
CA VAL A 104 -6.53 -10.42 -4.44
C VAL A 104 -7.20 -10.78 -3.12
N LEU A 105 -6.75 -10.20 -2.02
CA LEU A 105 -7.33 -10.44 -0.70
C LEU A 105 -8.79 -9.98 -0.61
N ALA A 106 -9.11 -8.81 -1.16
CA ALA A 106 -10.47 -8.31 -1.21
C ALA A 106 -11.41 -9.26 -1.98
N ALA A 107 -10.94 -9.80 -3.11
CA ALA A 107 -11.70 -10.76 -3.90
C ALA A 107 -11.91 -12.09 -3.15
N VAL A 108 -10.88 -12.61 -2.48
CA VAL A 108 -10.96 -13.84 -1.68
C VAL A 108 -11.89 -13.69 -0.49
N LEU A 109 -11.78 -12.57 0.22
CA LEU A 109 -12.62 -12.24 1.39
C LEU A 109 -14.03 -11.79 0.99
N ARG A 110 -14.28 -11.50 -0.29
CA ARG A 110 -15.53 -10.97 -0.82
C ARG A 110 -15.94 -9.63 -0.19
N VAL A 111 -14.96 -8.77 0.05
CA VAL A 111 -15.15 -7.42 0.59
C VAL A 111 -14.69 -6.36 -0.42
N PRO A 112 -15.18 -5.10 -0.31
CA PRO A 112 -14.72 -4.03 -1.18
C PRO A 112 -13.21 -3.75 -0.97
N HIS A 113 -12.54 -3.37 -2.07
CA HIS A 113 -11.19 -2.87 -2.07
C HIS A 113 -11.17 -1.36 -2.22
N LEU A 114 -10.40 -0.69 -1.40
CA LEU A 114 -10.08 0.73 -1.48
C LEU A 114 -8.61 0.87 -1.88
N TYR A 115 -8.35 1.60 -2.96
CA TYR A 115 -6.99 1.87 -3.43
C TYR A 115 -6.58 3.30 -3.11
N ASP A 116 -5.51 3.47 -2.40
CA ASP A 116 -4.89 4.74 -2.09
C ASP A 116 -3.68 4.95 -2.99
N MET A 117 -3.85 5.77 -4.01
CA MET A 117 -2.85 6.05 -5.02
C MET A 117 -2.16 7.39 -4.73
N HIS A 118 -1.00 7.34 -4.10
CA HIS A 118 -0.18 8.53 -3.85
C HIS A 118 0.58 8.98 -5.10
N SER A 119 0.97 8.04 -5.95
CA SER A 119 1.63 8.30 -7.23
C SER A 119 1.36 7.14 -8.20
N SER A 120 1.45 7.42 -9.50
CA SER A 120 1.37 6.37 -10.51
C SER A 120 2.62 5.48 -10.47
N LEU A 121 2.45 4.17 -10.41
CA LEU A 121 3.54 3.20 -10.42
C LEU A 121 4.44 3.32 -11.68
N PRO A 122 3.90 3.48 -12.90
CA PRO A 122 4.70 3.79 -14.08
C PRO A 122 5.51 5.09 -13.97
N GLN A 123 4.94 6.14 -13.37
CA GLN A 123 5.66 7.39 -13.13
C GLN A 123 6.81 7.21 -12.13
N GLN A 124 6.62 6.42 -11.09
CA GLN A 124 7.70 6.08 -10.16
C GLN A 124 8.88 5.42 -10.86
N LEU A 125 8.64 4.46 -11.77
CA LEU A 125 9.70 3.82 -12.54
C LEU A 125 10.52 4.82 -13.36
N THR A 126 9.86 5.84 -13.91
CA THR A 126 10.51 6.91 -14.68
C THR A 126 11.26 7.88 -13.77
N ASN A 127 10.61 8.38 -12.71
CA ASN A 127 11.14 9.40 -11.83
C ASN A 127 12.41 8.94 -11.08
N PHE A 128 12.46 7.66 -10.72
CA PHE A 128 13.61 7.07 -10.03
C PHE A 128 14.62 6.43 -11.01
N ALA A 129 14.42 6.58 -12.33
CA ALA A 129 15.26 5.96 -13.37
C ALA A 129 15.53 4.46 -13.14
N PHE A 130 14.57 3.76 -12.51
CA PHE A 130 14.71 2.37 -12.11
C PHE A 130 14.79 1.43 -13.32
N SER A 131 14.05 1.74 -14.38
CA SER A 131 14.08 0.99 -15.63
C SER A 131 13.63 1.82 -16.83
N ARG A 132 14.34 1.64 -17.96
CA ARG A 132 13.94 2.18 -19.28
C ARG A 132 13.19 1.16 -20.13
N SER A 133 12.91 -0.03 -19.62
CA SER A 133 12.21 -1.09 -20.34
C SER A 133 10.76 -0.72 -20.62
N ARG A 134 10.41 -0.55 -21.90
CA ARG A 134 9.03 -0.29 -22.32
C ARG A 134 8.06 -1.41 -21.90
N LEU A 135 8.55 -2.65 -21.89
CA LEU A 135 7.75 -3.81 -21.46
C LEU A 135 7.41 -3.72 -19.96
N LEU A 136 8.39 -3.36 -19.14
CA LEU A 136 8.17 -3.19 -17.70
C LEU A 136 7.18 -2.05 -17.42
N HIS A 137 7.34 -0.90 -18.08
CA HIS A 137 6.40 0.20 -17.96
C HIS A 137 4.97 -0.19 -18.40
N ALA A 138 4.84 -0.90 -19.51
CA ALA A 138 3.54 -1.40 -19.97
C ALA A 138 2.90 -2.39 -18.99
N ALA A 139 3.71 -3.29 -18.42
CA ALA A 139 3.25 -4.23 -17.40
C ALA A 139 2.73 -3.51 -16.15
N PHE A 140 3.48 -2.55 -15.61
CA PHE A 140 3.06 -1.77 -14.45
C PHE A 140 1.81 -0.91 -14.74
N ALA A 141 1.73 -0.29 -15.93
CA ALA A 141 0.54 0.44 -16.35
C ALA A 141 -0.69 -0.47 -16.47
N TRP A 142 -0.51 -1.68 -16.99
CA TRP A 142 -1.59 -2.67 -17.07
C TRP A 142 -2.04 -3.11 -15.67
N MET A 143 -1.09 -3.41 -14.78
CA MET A 143 -1.38 -3.80 -13.40
C MET A 143 -2.10 -2.69 -12.63
N GLU A 144 -1.65 -1.45 -12.74
CA GLU A 144 -2.29 -0.30 -12.11
C GLU A 144 -3.73 -0.09 -12.63
N ARG A 145 -3.94 -0.19 -13.96
CA ARG A 145 -5.30 -0.15 -14.54
C ARG A 145 -6.18 -1.29 -14.01
N LEU A 146 -5.62 -2.48 -13.82
CA LEU A 146 -6.35 -3.61 -13.23
C LEU A 146 -6.78 -3.31 -11.79
N VAL A 147 -5.87 -2.77 -10.96
CA VAL A 147 -6.16 -2.37 -9.59
C VAL A 147 -7.28 -1.34 -9.56
N ILE A 148 -7.16 -0.26 -10.36
CA ILE A 148 -8.17 0.80 -10.42
C ILE A 148 -9.55 0.23 -10.80
N ARG A 149 -9.61 -0.63 -11.83
CA ARG A 149 -10.87 -1.24 -12.28
C ARG A 149 -11.50 -2.20 -11.28
N ARG A 150 -10.69 -2.83 -10.44
CA ARG A 150 -11.13 -3.81 -9.43
C ARG A 150 -11.39 -3.17 -8.06
N SER A 151 -10.98 -1.94 -7.86
CA SER A 151 -11.23 -1.18 -6.63
C SER A 151 -12.65 -0.59 -6.63
N ARG A 152 -13.29 -0.60 -5.47
CA ARG A 152 -14.60 0.04 -5.25
C ARG A 152 -14.47 1.56 -5.26
N ALA A 153 -13.33 2.07 -4.75
CA ALA A 153 -12.98 3.47 -4.80
C ALA A 153 -11.46 3.63 -4.86
N VAL A 154 -11.02 4.75 -5.44
CA VAL A 154 -9.62 5.15 -5.53
C VAL A 154 -9.48 6.53 -4.89
N ILE A 155 -8.56 6.65 -3.95
CA ILE A 155 -8.18 7.92 -3.33
C ILE A 155 -6.92 8.41 -4.05
N VAL A 156 -6.92 9.65 -4.50
CA VAL A 156 -5.79 10.28 -5.19
C VAL A 156 -5.38 11.57 -4.52
N ILE A 157 -4.10 11.87 -4.51
CA ILE A 157 -3.55 13.11 -3.94
C ILE A 157 -3.37 14.14 -5.06
N GLY A 158 -4.41 14.92 -5.31
CA GLY A 158 -4.36 16.05 -6.21
C GLY A 158 -5.01 15.83 -7.59
N PRO A 159 -5.40 16.93 -8.27
CA PRO A 159 -6.19 16.89 -9.50
C PRO A 159 -5.42 16.37 -10.72
N ASN A 160 -4.11 16.49 -10.75
CA ASN A 160 -3.29 16.05 -11.87
C ASN A 160 -3.25 14.53 -12.03
N SER A 161 -3.45 13.78 -10.94
CA SER A 161 -3.52 12.31 -10.98
C SER A 161 -4.78 11.79 -11.66
N ILE A 162 -5.83 12.61 -11.83
CA ILE A 162 -7.09 12.23 -12.47
C ILE A 162 -7.03 12.47 -13.99
N ALA A 163 -6.26 13.45 -14.45
CA ALA A 163 -6.20 13.83 -15.86
C ALA A 163 -5.62 12.74 -16.75
N ASP A 164 -4.64 12.00 -16.24
CA ASP A 164 -3.93 10.93 -16.98
C ASP A 164 -4.78 9.66 -17.20
N TRP A 165 -5.96 9.55 -16.54
CA TRP A 165 -6.83 8.36 -16.61
C TRP A 165 -8.06 8.54 -17.52
N ARG A 166 -8.27 9.74 -18.06
CA ARG A 166 -9.38 10.04 -18.99
C ARG A 166 -9.01 9.93 -20.46
N ALA A 167 -7.74 9.64 -20.75
CA ALA A 167 -7.23 9.36 -22.07
C ALA A 167 -7.04 7.83 -22.25
#